data_10f4be1cacfb5bfc46eef22d82e82e7e
#
_entry.id   10f4be1cacfb5bfc46eef22d82e82e7e
#
_cell.length_a   1.000
_cell.length_b   1.000
_cell.length_c   1.000
_cell.angle_alpha   90.00
_cell.angle_beta   90.00
_cell.angle_gamma   90.00
#
_symmetry.space_group_name_H-M   'P 1'
#
loop_
_entity.id
_entity.type
_entity.pdbx_description
1 polymer ?
#
loop_
_entity_poly.entity_id
_entity_poly.type
_entity_poly.pdbx_seq_one_letter_code
_entity_poly.pdbx_strand_id
1 'polypeptide(L)'
;MSKLREIFTDHKAFIPFIVADDPNFATTVANVLALADSGADIVELGIPFSDPSADGPVIQDADLRAFAAGVTPDVVFDIVATVRERSSVPIVFLTYVNIPFKYGYARF
;
A
#
# COMPACT_ATOMS: atom_id res chain seq x y z
N MET A 1 -1.48 2.33 -18.17
CA MET A 1 -2.62 1.67 -17.50
C MET A 1 -3.06 0.37 -18.16
N SER A 2 -2.47 0.01 -19.27
CA SER A 2 -2.75 -1.26 -19.93
C SER A 2 -2.58 -2.47 -19.00
N LYS A 3 -1.58 -2.46 -18.12
CA LYS A 3 -1.32 -3.56 -17.20
C LYS A 3 -2.48 -3.81 -16.23
N LEU A 4 -3.04 -2.74 -15.66
CA LEU A 4 -4.20 -2.89 -14.77
C LEU A 4 -5.44 -3.34 -15.54
N ARG A 5 -5.62 -2.83 -16.74
CA ARG A 5 -6.74 -3.25 -17.60
C ARG A 5 -6.64 -4.73 -17.94
N GLU A 6 -5.45 -5.22 -18.30
CA GLU A 6 -5.22 -6.60 -18.69
C GLU A 6 -5.58 -7.59 -17.59
N ILE A 7 -5.37 -7.23 -16.34
CA ILE A 7 -5.68 -8.08 -15.18
C ILE A 7 -7.14 -8.51 -15.15
N PHE A 8 -8.05 -7.65 -15.60
CA PHE A 8 -9.49 -7.90 -15.52
C PHE A 8 -10.08 -8.55 -16.77
N THR A 9 -9.27 -8.93 -17.75
CA THR A 9 -9.78 -9.41 -19.04
C THR A 9 -10.12 -10.90 -19.08
N ASP A 10 -9.46 -11.74 -18.28
CA ASP A 10 -9.58 -13.19 -18.39
C ASP A 10 -9.93 -13.91 -17.08
N HIS A 11 -9.95 -13.23 -15.97
CA HIS A 11 -10.27 -13.83 -14.67
C HIS A 11 -10.69 -12.77 -13.66
N LYS A 12 -11.21 -13.22 -12.51
CA LYS A 12 -11.47 -12.33 -11.38
C LYS A 12 -10.15 -11.99 -10.71
N ALA A 13 -9.91 -10.70 -10.46
CA ALA A 13 -8.69 -10.25 -9.83
C ALA A 13 -8.69 -10.54 -8.34
N PHE A 14 -7.54 -10.99 -7.83
CA PHE A 14 -7.27 -11.09 -6.40
C PHE A 14 -6.47 -9.86 -5.97
N ILE A 15 -7.07 -9.01 -5.12
CA ILE A 15 -6.52 -7.71 -4.72
C ILE A 15 -6.46 -7.63 -3.19
N PRO A 16 -5.40 -8.17 -2.55
CA PRO A 16 -5.26 -8.07 -1.11
C PRO A 16 -4.89 -6.65 -0.69
N PHE A 17 -5.33 -6.27 0.51
CA PHE A 17 -5.05 -4.97 1.12
C PHE A 17 -4.19 -5.13 2.36
N ILE A 18 -3.14 -4.32 2.48
CA ILE A 18 -2.34 -4.19 3.70
C ILE A 18 -2.04 -2.73 3.96
N VAL A 19 -1.73 -2.41 5.22
CA VAL A 19 -1.32 -1.06 5.62
C VAL A 19 0.20 -0.95 5.59
N ALA A 20 0.70 0.10 4.96
CA ALA A 20 2.14 0.34 4.84
C ALA A 20 2.75 0.60 6.22
N ASP A 21 3.91 0.01 6.46
CA ASP A 21 4.71 0.14 7.69
C ASP A 21 4.04 -0.48 8.93
N ASP A 22 3.06 -1.36 8.74
CA ASP A 22 2.42 -2.10 9.81
C ASP A 22 2.91 -3.56 9.79
N PRO A 23 3.63 -4.02 10.79
CA PRO A 23 4.14 -3.27 11.96
C PRO A 23 5.44 -2.53 11.71
N ASN A 24 6.13 -2.76 10.59
CA ASN A 24 7.37 -2.11 10.24
C ASN A 24 7.68 -2.23 8.75
N PHE A 25 8.75 -1.58 8.33
CA PHE A 25 9.19 -1.52 6.93
C PHE A 25 9.50 -2.90 6.36
N ALA A 26 10.38 -3.63 7.03
CA ALA A 26 10.86 -4.93 6.52
C ALA A 26 9.71 -5.95 6.41
N THR A 27 8.82 -5.99 7.39
CA THR A 27 7.67 -6.90 7.37
C THR A 27 6.69 -6.51 6.26
N THR A 28 6.46 -5.22 6.03
CA THR A 28 5.60 -4.77 4.94
C THR A 28 6.14 -5.22 3.59
N VAL A 29 7.43 -5.02 3.34
CA VAL A 29 8.08 -5.47 2.11
C VAL A 29 7.92 -6.99 1.95
N ALA A 30 8.21 -7.75 3.00
CA ALA A 30 8.08 -9.21 2.98
C ALA A 30 6.64 -9.65 2.69
N ASN A 31 5.66 -8.99 3.28
CA ASN A 31 4.24 -9.29 3.07
C ASN A 31 3.81 -9.02 1.62
N VAL A 32 4.21 -7.90 1.05
CA VAL A 32 3.90 -7.58 -0.35
C VAL A 32 4.50 -8.62 -1.28
N LEU A 33 5.76 -8.99 -1.07
CA LEU A 33 6.43 -10.01 -1.89
C LEU A 33 5.76 -11.37 -1.74
N ALA A 34 5.37 -11.76 -0.52
CA ALA A 34 4.66 -13.01 -0.29
C ALA A 34 3.30 -13.04 -0.99
N LEU A 35 2.56 -11.93 -0.94
CA LEU A 35 1.28 -11.81 -1.63
C LEU A 35 1.45 -11.91 -3.15
N ALA A 36 2.46 -11.25 -3.70
CA ALA A 36 2.77 -11.33 -5.12
C ALA A 36 3.10 -12.78 -5.54
N ASP A 37 3.93 -13.47 -4.74
CA ASP A 37 4.29 -14.87 -5.00
C ASP A 37 3.11 -15.81 -4.86
N SER A 38 2.12 -15.46 -4.05
CA SER A 38 0.91 -16.25 -3.83
C SER A 38 -0.16 -16.03 -4.89
N GLY A 39 0.09 -15.18 -5.88
CA GLY A 39 -0.82 -14.96 -6.99
C GLY A 39 -1.66 -13.69 -6.92
N ALA A 40 -1.31 -12.73 -6.06
CA ALA A 40 -1.99 -11.45 -6.07
C ALA A 40 -1.82 -10.76 -7.42
N ASP A 41 -2.94 -10.30 -7.96
CA ASP A 41 -2.95 -9.55 -9.23
C ASP A 41 -2.55 -8.09 -9.03
N ILE A 42 -3.00 -7.52 -7.92
CA ILE A 42 -2.71 -6.15 -7.49
C ILE A 42 -2.57 -6.21 -5.98
N VAL A 43 -1.63 -5.47 -5.42
CA VAL A 43 -1.57 -5.24 -3.96
C VAL A 43 -2.07 -3.82 -3.70
N GLU A 44 -3.08 -3.72 -2.86
CA GLU A 44 -3.62 -2.44 -2.40
C GLU A 44 -2.90 -2.05 -1.12
N LEU A 45 -2.17 -0.95 -1.15
CA LEU A 45 -1.33 -0.51 -0.04
C LEU A 45 -1.93 0.73 0.60
N GLY A 46 -2.37 0.60 1.84
CA GLY A 46 -2.93 1.71 2.60
C GLY A 46 -1.85 2.65 3.10
N ILE A 47 -2.06 3.95 2.88
CA ILE A 47 -1.19 4.98 3.45
C ILE A 47 -1.81 5.45 4.76
N PRO A 48 -1.14 5.25 5.92
CA PRO A 48 -1.70 5.62 7.20
C PRO A 48 -2.02 7.10 7.31
N PHE A 49 -3.15 7.41 7.94
CA PHE A 49 -3.59 8.77 8.20
C PHE A 49 -3.95 8.92 9.67
N SER A 50 -3.65 10.09 10.24
CA SER A 50 -3.82 10.35 11.67
C SER A 50 -5.29 10.47 12.09
N ASP A 51 -6.18 10.76 11.14
CA ASP A 51 -7.61 10.92 11.41
C ASP A 51 -8.45 10.06 10.46
N PRO A 52 -8.37 8.71 10.59
CA PRO A 52 -8.95 7.79 9.62
C PRO A 52 -10.46 7.60 9.83
N SER A 53 -11.24 8.64 9.63
CA SER A 53 -12.67 8.66 9.95
C SER A 53 -13.52 7.69 9.12
N ALA A 54 -13.02 7.27 7.95
CA ALA A 54 -13.71 6.31 7.09
C ALA A 54 -13.37 4.85 7.38
N ASP A 55 -12.41 4.59 8.28
CA ASP A 55 -11.92 3.25 8.57
C ASP A 55 -12.52 2.70 9.87
N GLY A 56 -12.66 1.37 9.92
CA GLY A 56 -13.06 0.67 11.14
C GLY A 56 -11.89 0.42 12.09
N PRO A 57 -12.17 -0.22 13.27
CA PRO A 57 -11.16 -0.38 14.32
C PRO A 57 -9.91 -1.15 13.89
N VAL A 58 -10.06 -2.16 13.05
CA VAL A 58 -8.92 -3.00 12.61
C VAL A 58 -7.91 -2.16 11.83
N ILE A 59 -8.38 -1.36 10.88
CA ILE A 59 -7.51 -0.51 10.08
C ILE A 59 -6.98 0.65 10.89
N GLN A 60 -7.79 1.24 11.78
CA GLN A 60 -7.33 2.29 12.69
C GLN A 60 -6.18 1.80 13.57
N ASP A 61 -6.27 0.60 14.10
CA ASP A 61 -5.21 -0.01 14.90
C ASP A 61 -3.95 -0.27 14.07
N ALA A 62 -4.10 -0.70 12.83
CA ALA A 62 -2.98 -0.88 11.91
C ALA A 62 -2.28 0.46 11.64
N ASP A 63 -3.04 1.53 11.42
CA ASP A 63 -2.49 2.87 11.25
C ASP A 63 -1.69 3.32 12.47
N LEU A 64 -2.20 3.06 13.68
CA LEU A 64 -1.48 3.39 14.92
C LEU A 64 -0.15 2.64 15.03
N ARG A 65 -0.12 1.37 14.66
CA ARG A 65 1.14 0.60 14.65
C ARG A 65 2.12 1.18 13.63
N ALA A 66 1.63 1.57 12.47
CA ALA A 66 2.46 2.18 11.42
C ALA A 66 3.05 3.52 11.90
N PHE A 67 2.25 4.35 12.57
CA PHE A 67 2.75 5.60 13.14
C PHE A 67 3.81 5.34 14.23
N ALA A 68 3.63 4.31 15.03
CA ALA A 68 4.64 3.92 16.01
C ALA A 68 5.95 3.49 15.34
N ALA A 69 5.90 2.95 14.13
CA ALA A 69 7.07 2.59 13.34
C ALA A 69 7.71 3.78 12.63
N GLY A 70 7.07 4.95 12.63
CA GLY A 70 7.60 6.17 12.02
C GLY A 70 7.22 6.39 10.56
N VAL A 71 6.06 5.90 10.15
CA VAL A 71 5.61 6.00 8.76
C VAL A 71 5.43 7.45 8.31
N THR A 72 5.87 7.73 7.09
CA THR A 72 5.62 8.98 6.36
C THR A 72 5.30 8.60 4.91
N PRO A 73 4.75 9.53 4.09
CA PRO A 73 4.58 9.24 2.67
C PRO A 73 5.88 8.82 1.98
N ASP A 74 7.00 9.45 2.33
CA ASP A 74 8.31 9.08 1.77
C ASP A 74 8.69 7.64 2.14
N VAL A 75 8.42 7.21 3.37
CA VAL A 75 8.64 5.82 3.78
C VAL A 75 7.79 4.86 2.95
N VAL A 76 6.54 5.22 2.65
CA VAL A 76 5.68 4.40 1.80
C VAL A 76 6.27 4.26 0.40
N PHE A 77 6.77 5.35 -0.18
CA PHE A 77 7.43 5.29 -1.49
C PHE A 77 8.71 4.45 -1.44
N ASP A 78 9.46 4.50 -0.36
CA ASP A 78 10.65 3.66 -0.17
C ASP A 78 10.27 2.17 -0.10
N ILE A 79 9.15 1.85 0.54
CA ILE A 79 8.62 0.48 0.55
C ILE A 79 8.35 0.01 -0.89
N VAL A 80 7.67 0.82 -1.68
CA VAL A 80 7.38 0.47 -3.08
C VAL A 80 8.65 0.31 -3.88
N ALA A 81 9.63 1.20 -3.71
CA ALA A 81 10.91 1.11 -4.41
C ALA A 81 11.64 -0.21 -4.07
N THR A 82 11.61 -0.59 -2.79
CA THR A 82 12.24 -1.84 -2.33
C THR A 82 11.53 -3.07 -2.91
N VAL A 83 10.20 -3.07 -2.94
CA VAL A 83 9.41 -4.14 -3.57
C VAL A 83 9.75 -4.25 -5.05
N ARG A 84 9.89 -3.12 -5.76
CA ARG A 84 10.18 -3.09 -7.19
C ARG A 84 11.53 -3.71 -7.56
N GLU A 85 12.46 -3.82 -6.63
CA GLU A 85 13.72 -4.53 -6.87
C GLU A 85 13.52 -6.02 -7.13
N ARG A 86 12.41 -6.60 -6.65
CA ARG A 86 12.15 -8.05 -6.72
C ARG A 86 10.85 -8.42 -7.40
N SER A 87 9.92 -7.49 -7.58
CA SER A 87 8.59 -7.79 -8.09
C SER A 87 8.06 -6.63 -8.93
N SER A 88 7.35 -6.98 -9.99
CA SER A 88 6.63 -6.02 -10.81
C SER A 88 5.12 -6.00 -10.49
N VAL A 89 4.72 -6.57 -9.35
CA VAL A 89 3.30 -6.61 -8.97
C VAL A 89 2.72 -5.20 -8.98
N PRO A 90 1.57 -4.97 -9.63
CA PRO A 90 0.92 -3.66 -9.58
C PRO A 90 0.55 -3.29 -8.13
N ILE A 91 0.82 -2.06 -7.76
CA ILE A 91 0.48 -1.52 -6.45
C ILE A 91 -0.46 -0.35 -6.64
N VAL A 92 -1.55 -0.33 -5.88
CA VAL A 92 -2.51 0.77 -5.85
C VAL A 92 -2.56 1.30 -4.44
N PHE A 93 -2.44 2.61 -4.28
CA PHE A 93 -2.55 3.23 -2.96
C PHE A 93 -4.01 3.46 -2.58
N LEU A 94 -4.34 3.14 -1.34
CA LEU A 94 -5.57 3.59 -0.71
C LEU A 94 -5.18 4.69 0.28
N THR A 95 -5.66 5.90 0.03
CA THR A 95 -5.24 7.07 0.80
C THR A 95 -6.37 8.07 0.97
N TYR A 96 -6.32 8.83 2.07
CA TYR A 96 -7.13 10.04 2.21
C TYR A 96 -6.51 11.14 1.36
N VAL A 97 -7.35 11.93 0.72
CA VAL A 97 -6.90 12.99 -0.20
C VAL A 97 -6.03 14.04 0.49
N ASN A 98 -6.15 14.19 1.80
CA ASN A 98 -5.32 15.09 2.60
C ASN A 98 -3.83 14.82 2.43
N ILE A 99 -3.45 13.54 2.25
CA ILE A 99 -2.05 13.15 2.14
C ILE A 99 -1.44 13.62 0.81
N PRO A 100 -1.97 13.27 -0.38
CA PRO A 100 -1.43 13.82 -1.61
C PRO A 100 -1.58 15.33 -1.72
N PHE A 101 -2.63 15.92 -1.12
CA PHE A 101 -2.78 17.36 -1.10
C PHE A 101 -1.62 18.05 -0.36
N LYS A 102 -1.31 17.58 0.86
CA LYS A 102 -0.23 18.15 1.67
C LYS A 102 1.15 17.87 1.07
N TYR A 103 1.34 16.70 0.50
CA TYR A 103 2.59 16.30 -0.15
C TYR A 103 2.85 17.10 -1.42
N GLY A 104 1.78 17.51 -2.09
CA GLY A 104 1.79 18.17 -3.40
C GLY A 104 1.42 17.16 -4.49
N TYR A 105 0.33 17.43 -5.22
CA TYR A 105 -0.18 16.47 -6.22
C TYR A 105 0.85 16.11 -7.28
N ALA A 106 1.63 17.10 -7.73
CA ALA A 106 2.65 16.84 -8.74
C ALA A 106 3.81 16.01 -8.19
N ARG A 107 4.13 16.18 -6.90
CA ARG A 107 5.22 15.45 -6.27
C ARG A 107 4.81 14.04 -5.88
N PHE A 108 3.55 13.87 -5.45
CA PHE A 108 3.01 12.59 -5.05
C PHE A 108 2.90 11.64 -6.24
#